data_337c5af8cdb21023857ae4d427d936ab
#
_entry.id   337c5af8cdb21023857ae4d427d936ab
#
_cell.length_a   1.000
_cell.length_b   1.000
_cell.length_c   1.000
_cell.angle_alpha   90.00
_cell.angle_beta   90.00
_cell.angle_gamma   90.00
#
_symmetry.space_group_name_H-M   'P 1'
#
loop_
_entity.id
_entity.type
_entity.pdbx_description
1 polymer ?
#
loop_
_entity_poly.entity_id
_entity_poly.type
_entity_poly.pdbx_seq_one_letter_code
_entity_poly.pdbx_strand_id
1 'polypeptide(L)'
;MLVQGFEEDLAFLGWIALTLGSNPLVPYVPTRPELIPKILELLDLKEDDVFYDLGCGDGRVVIEAVKKTRVKKAVCVETRDDLVKEARKKAEEEGVSDRIEFINNDFFKTPLKDATAVYMYLLTSVNESLKPKLARELRDGTRIVTLDFPIPGWKPVKVETATTGWQRSLYLYVKGVSDRA
;
A
#
# COMPACT_ATOMS: atom_id res chain seq x y z
N MET A 1 -7.92 -14.54 26.15
CA MET A 1 -8.77 -13.54 25.47
C MET A 1 -8.05 -12.82 24.30
N LEU A 2 -7.06 -13.45 23.71
CA LEU A 2 -6.21 -12.87 22.65
C LEU A 2 -6.33 -13.60 21.30
N VAL A 3 -7.27 -14.52 21.14
CA VAL A 3 -7.34 -15.42 19.99
C VAL A 3 -8.48 -15.10 19.01
N GLN A 4 -9.50 -14.38 19.44
CA GLN A 4 -10.69 -14.14 18.61
C GLN A 4 -10.44 -13.27 17.36
N GLY A 5 -9.62 -12.23 17.44
CA GLY A 5 -9.36 -11.35 16.29
C GLY A 5 -8.51 -12.00 15.20
N PHE A 6 -7.61 -12.90 15.58
CA PHE A 6 -6.72 -13.58 14.65
C PHE A 6 -7.46 -14.66 13.82
N GLU A 7 -8.36 -15.41 14.46
CA GLU A 7 -9.17 -16.42 13.76
C GLU A 7 -10.18 -15.78 12.80
N GLU A 8 -10.77 -14.64 13.17
CA GLU A 8 -11.72 -13.93 12.31
C GLU A 8 -11.03 -13.36 11.05
N ASP A 9 -9.81 -12.83 11.17
CA ASP A 9 -9.10 -12.28 10.02
C ASP A 9 -8.49 -13.37 9.12
N LEU A 10 -8.01 -14.49 9.70
CA LEU A 10 -7.59 -15.65 8.92
C LEU A 10 -8.78 -16.35 8.26
N ALA A 11 -9.90 -16.46 8.96
CA ALA A 11 -11.13 -17.00 8.39
C ALA A 11 -11.67 -16.09 7.28
N PHE A 12 -11.58 -14.77 7.46
CA PHE A 12 -11.95 -13.78 6.45
C PHE A 12 -11.05 -13.88 5.20
N LEU A 13 -9.73 -13.95 5.40
CA LEU A 13 -8.76 -14.14 4.29
C LEU A 13 -8.96 -15.50 3.61
N GLY A 14 -9.23 -16.55 4.38
CA GLY A 14 -9.55 -17.88 3.85
C GLY A 14 -10.85 -17.89 3.07
N TRP A 15 -11.89 -17.23 3.57
CA TRP A 15 -13.18 -17.12 2.90
C TRP A 15 -13.07 -16.33 1.58
N ILE A 16 -12.32 -15.23 1.57
CA ILE A 16 -12.04 -14.46 0.37
C ILE A 16 -11.28 -15.31 -0.66
N ALA A 17 -10.26 -16.07 -0.23
CA ALA A 17 -9.50 -16.95 -1.11
C ALA A 17 -10.38 -18.06 -1.73
N LEU A 18 -11.37 -18.55 -0.99
CA LEU A 18 -12.31 -19.60 -1.44
C LEU A 18 -13.42 -19.04 -2.35
N THR A 19 -13.84 -17.80 -2.16
CA THR A 19 -14.97 -17.22 -2.91
C THR A 19 -14.54 -16.54 -4.21
N LEU A 20 -13.27 -16.19 -4.38
CA LEU A 20 -12.77 -15.47 -5.54
C LEU A 20 -12.34 -16.37 -6.71
N GLY A 21 -12.65 -17.65 -6.70
CA GLY A 21 -12.42 -18.66 -7.77
C GLY A 21 -11.67 -18.14 -9.01
N SER A 22 -10.47 -18.64 -9.27
CA SER A 22 -9.68 -18.54 -10.51
C SER A 22 -9.27 -17.16 -11.06
N ASN A 23 -9.67 -16.05 -10.47
CA ASN A 23 -9.14 -14.74 -10.81
C ASN A 23 -8.46 -14.16 -9.56
N PRO A 24 -7.12 -13.95 -9.59
CA PRO A 24 -6.38 -13.48 -8.43
C PRO A 24 -6.59 -11.98 -8.21
N LEU A 25 -7.83 -11.58 -8.02
CA LEU A 25 -8.11 -10.28 -7.47
C LEU A 25 -7.57 -10.29 -6.04
N VAL A 26 -6.62 -9.43 -5.79
CA VAL A 26 -6.14 -9.18 -4.42
C VAL A 26 -7.37 -8.85 -3.58
N PRO A 27 -7.63 -9.60 -2.50
CA PRO A 27 -8.79 -9.31 -1.67
C PRO A 27 -8.67 -7.90 -1.09
N TYR A 28 -9.78 -7.17 -1.07
CA TYR A 28 -9.81 -5.87 -0.42
C TYR A 28 -9.78 -6.07 1.10
N VAL A 29 -8.62 -5.81 1.67
CA VAL A 29 -8.43 -5.75 3.12
C VAL A 29 -7.92 -4.35 3.45
N PRO A 30 -8.73 -3.51 4.07
CA PRO A 30 -8.32 -2.15 4.36
C PRO A 30 -7.21 -2.10 5.41
N THR A 31 -6.23 -1.22 5.21
CA THR A 31 -5.23 -0.93 6.23
C THR A 31 -5.91 -0.38 7.49
N ARG A 32 -5.60 -0.97 8.64
CA ARG A 32 -6.14 -0.48 9.91
C ARG A 32 -5.64 0.94 10.19
N PRO A 33 -6.53 1.85 10.60
CA PRO A 33 -6.17 3.26 10.84
C PRO A 33 -5.01 3.43 11.83
N GLU A 34 -4.90 2.54 12.83
CA GLU A 34 -3.85 2.59 13.86
C GLU A 34 -2.44 2.39 13.30
N LEU A 35 -2.31 1.75 12.13
CA LEU A 35 -1.04 1.50 11.46
C LEU A 35 -0.58 2.66 10.58
N ILE A 36 -1.49 3.51 10.14
CA ILE A 36 -1.19 4.58 9.18
C ILE A 36 -0.09 5.53 9.69
N PRO A 37 -0.10 6.02 10.95
CA PRO A 37 0.98 6.86 11.45
C PRO A 37 2.37 6.23 11.31
N LYS A 38 2.49 4.95 11.58
CA LYS A 38 3.77 4.23 11.47
C LYS A 38 4.19 4.05 10.01
N ILE A 39 3.24 3.78 9.11
CA ILE A 39 3.48 3.69 7.67
C ILE A 39 4.03 5.02 7.15
N LEU A 40 3.40 6.13 7.52
CA LEU A 40 3.82 7.47 7.10
C LEU A 40 5.18 7.86 7.69
N GLU A 41 5.47 7.47 8.92
CA GLU A 41 6.78 7.66 9.55
C GLU A 41 7.88 6.94 8.76
N LEU A 42 7.66 5.68 8.37
CA LEU A 42 8.61 4.90 7.58
C LEU A 42 8.81 5.47 6.18
N LEU A 43 7.75 5.92 5.54
CA LEU A 43 7.82 6.54 4.20
C LEU A 43 8.54 7.89 4.23
N ASP A 44 8.50 8.61 5.37
CA ASP A 44 9.15 9.92 5.56
C ASP A 44 8.89 10.88 4.39
N LEU A 45 7.60 11.07 4.07
CA LEU A 45 7.17 11.82 2.90
C LEU A 45 7.53 13.31 3.01
N LYS A 46 8.18 13.81 1.97
CA LYS A 46 8.61 15.19 1.82
C LYS A 46 7.75 15.91 0.77
N GLU A 47 7.95 17.22 0.67
CA GLU A 47 7.18 18.10 -0.20
C GLU A 47 7.31 17.77 -1.69
N ASP A 48 8.49 17.30 -2.12
CA ASP A 48 8.80 16.92 -3.50
C ASP A 48 8.52 15.45 -3.83
N ASP A 49 8.05 14.67 -2.85
CA ASP A 49 7.68 13.28 -3.08
C ASP A 49 6.40 13.15 -3.89
N VAL A 50 6.32 12.07 -4.66
CA VAL A 50 5.11 11.58 -5.32
C VAL A 50 4.81 10.21 -4.72
N PHE A 51 3.76 10.15 -3.92
CA PHE A 51 3.39 8.96 -3.17
C PHE A 51 2.35 8.12 -3.91
N TYR A 52 2.65 6.86 -4.18
CA TYR A 52 1.74 5.89 -4.79
C TYR A 52 1.27 4.85 -3.77
N ASP A 53 -0.04 4.68 -3.66
CA ASP A 53 -0.66 3.55 -2.95
C ASP A 53 -1.23 2.58 -3.98
N LEU A 54 -0.62 1.41 -4.08
CA LEU A 54 -1.00 0.38 -5.05
C LEU A 54 -2.04 -0.56 -4.44
N GLY A 55 -3.26 -0.48 -4.96
CA GLY A 55 -4.41 -1.12 -4.33
C GLY A 55 -4.95 -0.28 -3.18
N CYS A 56 -5.16 1.02 -3.44
CA CYS A 56 -5.46 2.00 -2.39
C CYS A 56 -6.84 1.85 -1.73
N GLY A 57 -7.70 0.99 -2.25
CA GLY A 57 -9.03 0.77 -1.68
C GLY A 57 -9.86 2.03 -1.56
N ASP A 58 -10.33 2.31 -0.36
CA ASP A 58 -11.13 3.50 -0.04
C ASP A 58 -10.32 4.79 0.16
N GLY A 59 -9.02 4.74 -0.13
CA GLY A 59 -8.14 5.92 -0.12
C GLY A 59 -7.67 6.39 1.25
N ARG A 60 -7.91 5.63 2.31
CA ARG A 60 -7.58 6.07 3.69
C ARG A 60 -6.11 6.43 3.90
N VAL A 61 -5.18 5.71 3.28
CA VAL A 61 -3.74 5.97 3.44
C VAL A 61 -3.31 7.22 2.67
N VAL A 62 -3.73 7.38 1.41
CA VAL A 62 -3.39 8.59 0.62
C VAL A 62 -4.01 9.84 1.23
N ILE A 63 -5.22 9.76 1.76
CA ILE A 63 -5.90 10.89 2.43
C ILE A 63 -5.11 11.31 3.68
N GLU A 64 -4.77 10.36 4.56
CA GLU A 64 -3.95 10.66 5.73
C GLU A 64 -2.55 11.16 5.36
N ALA A 65 -1.94 10.63 4.29
CA ALA A 65 -0.65 11.09 3.82
C ALA A 65 -0.66 12.58 3.46
N VAL A 66 -1.61 13.04 2.67
CA VAL A 66 -1.69 14.47 2.29
C VAL A 66 -2.13 15.38 3.43
N LYS A 67 -2.85 14.84 4.40
CA LYS A 67 -3.28 15.60 5.60
C LYS A 67 -2.18 15.74 6.64
N LYS A 68 -1.38 14.71 6.85
CA LYS A 68 -0.45 14.58 7.98
C LYS A 68 1.01 14.78 7.62
N THR A 69 1.36 14.81 6.35
CA THR A 69 2.73 15.01 5.89
C THR A 69 2.83 16.24 4.98
N ARG A 70 4.05 16.52 4.50
CA ARG A 70 4.28 17.62 3.56
C ARG A 70 4.08 17.23 2.10
N VAL A 71 3.75 15.97 1.82
CA VAL A 71 3.60 15.50 0.44
C VAL A 71 2.51 16.29 -0.28
N LYS A 72 2.83 16.78 -1.47
CA LYS A 72 1.88 17.58 -2.27
C LYS A 72 1.08 16.74 -3.24
N LYS A 73 1.59 15.57 -3.63
CA LYS A 73 0.93 14.68 -4.59
C LYS A 73 0.92 13.26 -4.09
N ALA A 74 -0.26 12.68 -4.01
CA ALA A 74 -0.47 11.26 -3.79
C ALA A 74 -1.27 10.68 -4.96
N VAL A 75 -1.02 9.41 -5.28
CA VAL A 75 -1.69 8.68 -6.36
C VAL A 75 -2.30 7.41 -5.79
N CYS A 76 -3.61 7.29 -5.94
CA CYS A 76 -4.42 6.16 -5.49
C CYS A 76 -4.73 5.29 -6.70
N VAL A 77 -4.17 4.09 -6.77
CA VAL A 77 -4.39 3.14 -7.86
C VAL A 77 -5.28 2.00 -7.37
N GLU A 78 -6.45 1.86 -7.95
CA GLU A 78 -7.45 0.87 -7.54
C GLU A 78 -8.25 0.37 -8.74
N THR A 79 -8.47 -0.95 -8.85
CA THR A 79 -9.26 -1.54 -9.93
C THR A 79 -10.76 -1.45 -9.71
N ARG A 80 -11.20 -1.46 -8.45
CA ARG A 80 -12.63 -1.44 -8.10
C ARG A 80 -13.19 -0.03 -8.19
N ASP A 81 -14.06 0.19 -9.18
CA ASP A 81 -14.71 1.48 -9.42
C ASP A 81 -15.50 2.00 -8.21
N ASP A 82 -16.17 1.12 -7.47
CA ASP A 82 -16.92 1.47 -6.26
C ASP A 82 -16.00 2.05 -5.16
N LEU A 83 -14.81 1.46 -4.99
CA LEU A 83 -13.83 1.95 -4.02
C LEU A 83 -13.18 3.26 -4.46
N VAL A 84 -12.89 3.42 -5.76
CA VAL A 84 -12.37 4.69 -6.30
C VAL A 84 -13.37 5.83 -6.07
N LYS A 85 -14.65 5.59 -6.31
CA LYS A 85 -15.72 6.59 -6.04
C LYS A 85 -15.80 6.93 -4.56
N GLU A 86 -15.71 5.95 -3.68
CA GLU A 86 -15.69 6.16 -2.23
C GLU A 86 -14.47 6.98 -1.81
N ALA A 87 -13.28 6.64 -2.34
CA ALA A 87 -12.05 7.37 -2.06
C ALA A 87 -12.12 8.83 -2.51
N ARG A 88 -12.64 9.09 -3.71
CA ARG A 88 -12.86 10.46 -4.21
C ARG A 88 -13.79 11.25 -3.29
N LYS A 89 -14.92 10.65 -2.92
CA LYS A 89 -15.91 11.28 -2.03
C LYS A 89 -15.28 11.66 -0.68
N LYS A 90 -14.56 10.73 -0.06
CA LYS A 90 -13.87 11.00 1.22
C LYS A 90 -12.85 12.12 1.08
N ALA A 91 -12.05 12.12 0.01
CA ALA A 91 -11.06 13.16 -0.23
C ALA A 91 -11.70 14.55 -0.44
N GLU A 92 -12.84 14.61 -1.13
CA GLU A 92 -13.61 15.85 -1.31
C GLU A 92 -14.18 16.34 0.02
N GLU A 93 -14.79 15.46 0.82
CA GLU A 93 -15.34 15.76 2.14
C GLU A 93 -14.27 16.31 3.09
N GLU A 94 -13.04 15.84 2.96
CA GLU A 94 -11.90 16.29 3.78
C GLU A 94 -11.10 17.45 3.15
N GLY A 95 -11.50 17.92 1.98
CA GLY A 95 -10.89 19.08 1.32
C GLY A 95 -9.49 18.84 0.77
N VAL A 96 -9.13 17.60 0.44
CA VAL A 96 -7.78 17.22 -0.02
C VAL A 96 -7.74 16.59 -1.41
N SER A 97 -8.88 16.53 -2.11
CA SER A 97 -8.99 15.86 -3.41
C SER A 97 -8.08 16.45 -4.50
N ASP A 98 -7.76 17.72 -4.41
CA ASP A 98 -6.88 18.43 -5.35
C ASP A 98 -5.42 17.95 -5.31
N ARG A 99 -5.03 17.27 -4.23
CA ARG A 99 -3.66 16.72 -4.05
C ARG A 99 -3.58 15.21 -4.29
N ILE A 100 -4.69 14.58 -4.65
CA ILE A 100 -4.76 13.14 -4.89
C ILE A 100 -5.22 12.87 -6.31
N GLU A 101 -4.42 12.13 -7.06
CA GLU A 101 -4.81 11.58 -8.35
C GLU A 101 -5.40 10.19 -8.12
N PHE A 102 -6.60 9.94 -8.66
CA PHE A 102 -7.26 8.65 -8.57
C PHE A 102 -7.21 7.95 -9.92
N ILE A 103 -6.56 6.79 -9.96
CA ILE A 103 -6.40 5.98 -11.16
C ILE A 103 -7.21 4.70 -10.98
N ASN A 104 -8.33 4.61 -11.71
CA ASN A 104 -9.13 3.39 -11.77
C ASN A 104 -8.53 2.44 -12.81
N ASN A 105 -7.50 1.73 -12.43
CA ASN A 105 -6.80 0.80 -13.30
C ASN A 105 -6.05 -0.26 -12.47
N ASP A 106 -5.59 -1.28 -13.17
CA ASP A 106 -4.69 -2.29 -12.64
C ASP A 106 -3.29 -1.68 -12.40
N PHE A 107 -2.73 -1.87 -11.21
CA PHE A 107 -1.39 -1.37 -10.91
C PHE A 107 -0.29 -2.06 -11.75
N PHE A 108 -0.52 -3.25 -12.28
CA PHE A 108 0.38 -3.87 -13.25
C PHE A 108 0.47 -3.09 -14.56
N LYS A 109 -0.57 -2.34 -14.90
CA LYS A 109 -0.68 -1.55 -16.13
C LYS A 109 -0.43 -0.06 -15.92
N THR A 110 -0.33 0.38 -14.67
CA THR A 110 -0.13 1.77 -14.33
C THR A 110 1.37 2.10 -14.32
N PRO A 111 1.85 3.13 -15.04
CA PRO A 111 3.24 3.55 -14.96
C PRO A 111 3.64 4.00 -13.57
N LEU A 112 4.81 3.57 -13.09
CA LEU A 112 5.32 3.87 -11.75
C LEU A 112 6.58 4.75 -11.76
N LYS A 113 7.05 5.18 -12.92
CA LYS A 113 8.32 5.89 -13.08
C LYS A 113 8.40 7.23 -12.30
N ASP A 114 7.27 7.85 -12.03
CA ASP A 114 7.21 9.13 -11.32
C ASP A 114 7.11 8.94 -9.79
N ALA A 115 6.91 7.72 -9.32
CA ALA A 115 6.80 7.43 -7.90
C ALA A 115 8.16 7.61 -7.20
N THR A 116 8.16 8.27 -6.04
CA THR A 116 9.31 8.39 -5.14
C THR A 116 9.09 7.67 -3.82
N ALA A 117 7.84 7.34 -3.53
CA ALA A 117 7.43 6.55 -2.37
C ALA A 117 6.23 5.69 -2.75
N VAL A 118 6.22 4.45 -2.29
CA VAL A 118 5.18 3.46 -2.62
C VAL A 118 4.74 2.75 -1.35
N TYR A 119 3.44 2.56 -1.21
CA TYR A 119 2.86 1.69 -0.19
C TYR A 119 2.12 0.54 -0.85
N MET A 120 2.26 -0.66 -0.29
CA MET A 120 1.58 -1.87 -0.75
C MET A 120 1.10 -2.69 0.45
N TYR A 121 -0.17 -3.06 0.43
CA TYR A 121 -0.72 -4.09 1.30
C TYR A 121 -1.30 -5.20 0.42
N LEU A 122 -0.43 -5.99 -0.16
CA LEU A 122 -0.73 -6.99 -1.17
C LEU A 122 -0.13 -8.34 -0.74
N LEU A 123 -0.69 -9.43 -1.25
CA LEU A 123 -0.18 -10.77 -0.97
C LEU A 123 1.26 -10.94 -1.46
N THR A 124 2.03 -11.83 -0.80
CA THR A 124 3.42 -12.15 -1.19
C THR A 124 3.53 -12.56 -2.66
N SER A 125 2.58 -13.35 -3.17
CA SER A 125 2.55 -13.76 -4.57
C SER A 125 2.38 -12.59 -5.54
N VAL A 126 1.60 -11.59 -5.16
CA VAL A 126 1.40 -10.36 -5.94
C VAL A 126 2.66 -9.50 -5.88
N ASN A 127 3.29 -9.37 -4.72
CA ASN A 127 4.57 -8.68 -4.57
C ASN A 127 5.66 -9.32 -5.44
N GLU A 128 5.72 -10.66 -5.49
CA GLU A 128 6.62 -11.40 -6.38
C GLU A 128 6.37 -11.05 -7.84
N SER A 129 5.12 -11.04 -8.26
CA SER A 129 4.75 -10.72 -9.65
C SER A 129 5.02 -9.25 -10.02
N LEU A 130 4.96 -8.33 -9.03
CA LEU A 130 5.26 -6.91 -9.23
C LEU A 130 6.77 -6.61 -9.30
N LYS A 131 7.62 -7.46 -8.75
CA LYS A 131 9.07 -7.20 -8.69
C LYS A 131 9.70 -6.72 -10.00
N PRO A 132 9.48 -7.39 -11.14
CA PRO A 132 10.08 -6.94 -12.41
C PRO A 132 9.67 -5.52 -12.79
N LYS A 133 8.42 -5.16 -12.52
CA LYS A 133 7.91 -3.80 -12.78
C LYS A 133 8.53 -2.79 -11.83
N LEU A 134 8.57 -3.08 -10.54
CA LEU A 134 9.20 -2.22 -9.54
C LEU A 134 10.69 -2.00 -9.87
N ALA A 135 11.41 -3.08 -10.21
CA ALA A 135 12.82 -3.00 -10.56
C ALA A 135 13.08 -2.16 -11.82
N ARG A 136 12.20 -2.26 -12.81
CA ARG A 136 12.36 -1.57 -14.10
C ARG A 136 11.94 -0.11 -14.05
N GLU A 137 10.84 0.20 -13.34
CA GLU A 137 10.20 1.51 -13.43
C GLU A 137 10.57 2.45 -12.28
N LEU A 138 10.81 1.95 -11.07
CA LEU A 138 11.16 2.80 -9.94
C LEU A 138 12.60 3.28 -10.03
N ARG A 139 12.81 4.56 -9.73
CA ARG A 139 14.15 5.16 -9.63
C ARG A 139 14.85 4.69 -8.36
N ASP A 140 16.17 4.63 -8.42
CA ASP A 140 16.98 4.39 -7.23
C ASP A 140 16.68 5.45 -6.17
N GLY A 141 16.58 5.03 -4.93
CA GLY A 141 16.19 5.88 -3.80
C GLY A 141 14.68 5.90 -3.50
N THR A 142 13.84 5.35 -4.37
CA THR A 142 12.41 5.21 -4.08
C THR A 142 12.20 4.35 -2.84
N ARG A 143 11.42 4.85 -1.88
CA ARG A 143 11.08 4.14 -0.65
C ARG A 143 9.81 3.34 -0.87
N ILE A 144 9.80 2.09 -0.43
CA ILE A 144 8.64 1.20 -0.52
C ILE A 144 8.37 0.64 0.86
N VAL A 145 7.14 0.81 1.33
CA VAL A 145 6.66 0.17 2.57
C VAL A 145 5.62 -0.88 2.22
N THR A 146 5.80 -2.09 2.74
CA THR A 146 4.81 -3.16 2.65
C THR A 146 4.31 -3.52 4.04
N LEU A 147 3.02 -3.85 4.14
CA LEU A 147 2.40 -4.33 5.37
C LEU A 147 2.24 -5.85 5.30
N ASP A 148 2.72 -6.55 6.33
CA ASP A 148 2.65 -8.00 6.57
C ASP A 148 3.34 -8.88 5.52
N PHE A 149 3.31 -8.54 4.25
CA PHE A 149 3.81 -9.36 3.16
C PHE A 149 5.09 -8.76 2.56
N PRO A 150 6.24 -9.46 2.69
CA PRO A 150 7.50 -8.97 2.14
C PRO A 150 7.54 -9.03 0.61
N ILE A 151 8.51 -8.33 0.03
CA ILE A 151 8.88 -8.49 -1.39
C ILE A 151 9.92 -9.61 -1.44
N PRO A 152 9.58 -10.78 -2.01
CA PRO A 152 10.50 -11.93 -2.02
C PRO A 152 11.83 -11.60 -2.73
N GLY A 153 12.92 -11.97 -2.10
CA GLY A 153 14.27 -11.76 -2.65
C GLY A 153 14.84 -10.35 -2.48
N TRP A 154 14.03 -9.38 -2.07
CA TRP A 154 14.52 -8.05 -1.70
C TRP A 154 14.81 -7.99 -0.19
N LYS A 155 15.88 -7.30 0.18
CA LYS A 155 16.25 -7.15 1.57
C LYS A 155 15.76 -5.82 2.12
N PRO A 156 14.85 -5.83 3.10
CA PRO A 156 14.40 -4.58 3.71
C PRO A 156 15.56 -3.88 4.43
N VAL A 157 15.59 -2.55 4.36
CA VAL A 157 16.54 -1.74 5.11
C VAL A 157 16.09 -1.55 6.56
N LYS A 158 14.79 -1.72 6.81
CA LYS A 158 14.20 -1.65 8.15
C LYS A 158 12.96 -2.54 8.22
N VAL A 159 12.78 -3.20 9.36
CA VAL A 159 11.56 -3.94 9.69
C VAL A 159 11.07 -3.40 11.03
N GLU A 160 9.81 -2.98 11.06
CA GLU A 160 9.17 -2.58 12.30
C GLU A 160 7.95 -3.44 12.59
N THR A 161 7.65 -3.60 13.86
CA THR A 161 6.46 -4.31 14.32
C THR A 161 5.48 -3.33 14.97
N ALA A 162 4.21 -3.62 14.81
CA ALA A 162 3.12 -2.91 15.46
C ALA A 162 2.08 -3.93 15.93
N THR A 163 1.23 -3.57 16.88
CA THR A 163 0.21 -4.47 17.40
C THR A 163 -1.19 -3.87 17.18
N THR A 164 -2.04 -4.63 16.49
CA THR A 164 -3.45 -4.29 16.27
C THR A 164 -4.30 -5.54 16.56
N GLY A 165 -4.28 -6.01 17.82
CA GLY A 165 -4.87 -7.30 18.17
C GLY A 165 -3.86 -8.45 18.07
N TRP A 166 -3.03 -8.46 17.03
CA TRP A 166 -1.86 -9.34 16.87
C TRP A 166 -0.68 -8.54 16.32
N GLN A 167 0.49 -9.18 16.29
CA GLN A 167 1.69 -8.55 15.77
C GLN A 167 1.60 -8.38 14.25
N ARG A 168 1.86 -7.17 13.79
CA ARG A 168 1.94 -6.80 12.39
C ARG A 168 3.38 -6.43 12.04
N SER A 169 3.76 -6.66 10.80
CA SER A 169 5.11 -6.34 10.31
C SER A 169 5.04 -5.28 9.21
N LEU A 170 5.94 -4.30 9.30
CA LEU A 170 6.14 -3.27 8.29
C LEU A 170 7.56 -3.39 7.77
N TYR A 171 7.68 -3.51 6.45
CA TYR A 171 8.97 -3.64 5.77
C TYR A 171 9.24 -2.39 4.95
N LEU A 172 10.39 -1.76 5.21
CA LEU A 172 10.87 -0.63 4.42
C LEU A 172 11.96 -1.10 3.46
N TYR A 173 11.74 -0.87 2.18
CA TYR A 173 12.73 -1.11 1.13
C TYR A 173 13.16 0.20 0.50
N VAL A 174 14.40 0.22 -0.01
CA VAL A 174 14.91 1.33 -0.81
C VAL A 174 15.40 0.77 -2.14
N LYS A 175 14.79 1.21 -3.24
CA LYS A 175 15.18 0.81 -4.60
C LYS A 175 16.63 1.20 -4.85
N GLY A 176 17.40 0.31 -5.44
CA GLY A 176 18.84 0.48 -5.64
C GLY A 176 19.70 -0.06 -4.50
N VAL A 177 19.10 -0.34 -3.34
CA VAL A 177 19.74 -0.94 -2.17
C VAL A 177 19.14 -2.32 -1.89
N SER A 178 17.84 -2.36 -1.68
CA SER A 178 17.13 -3.59 -1.29
C SER A 178 17.08 -4.65 -2.37
N ASP A 179 17.03 -4.26 -3.63
CA ASP A 179 16.95 -5.14 -4.80
C ASP A 179 18.32 -5.67 -5.25
N ARG A 180 19.40 -5.17 -4.67
CA ARG A 180 20.79 -5.54 -4.97
C ARG A 180 21.50 -6.29 -3.84
N ALA A 181 20.83 -6.41 -2.72
CA ALA A 181 21.41 -7.00 -1.50
C ALA A 181 21.43 -8.54 -1.54
#